data_5bd6e6de185ca45e2fa40184ec2cea2d
#
_entry.id   5bd6e6de185ca45e2fa40184ec2cea2d
#
_cell.length_a   1.000
_cell.length_b   1.000
_cell.length_c   1.000
_cell.angle_alpha   90.00
_cell.angle_beta   90.00
_cell.angle_gamma   90.00
#
_symmetry.space_group_name_H-M   'P 1'
#
loop_
_entity.id
_entity.type
_entity.pdbx_description
1 polymer ?
#
loop_
_entity_poly.entity_id
_entity_poly.type
_entity_poly.pdbx_seq_one_letter_code
_entity_poly.pdbx_strand_id
1 'polypeptide(L)'
;MKIKNVIVVCDFANITGGAERVAITSAVSLAETGSNVVMLTGKGPVCSELKNSDVHVICLNQEEAIKDNNRLRGIVRGIYNASAQQAMEKLLKEYDPNDTVIHMHGWSKVLSSSIFIPIKRMGFKVLVTMHDYFLQCPNGCCYDFQKKEICERKALSIDCITCNCDKRSYVYKLYRIIRQIGMHGLVNETLLYIAFISKFNKDVSENRIPFRYKKMMITNPINVELQTVVPASMNKKYLYIGRLSYEKGIDFFCEGITKAGVSGIVIGSGDRLEDLKNKYPKIEFVGWKQQTEMKEYILQARALVFPSVWYEGAPLTIPEVMGGYCLPCIVSDCSAGRDYIEQEYNGLVYSGKNVEALCESICRMENDELVIKLQSNIEKYFNREKYSSEHHVKKLMECYERMLSEE
;
A
#
# COMPACT_ATOMS: atom_id res chain seq x y z
N MET A 1 23.90 -18.90 -6.64
CA MET A 1 22.92 -20.03 -6.72
C MET A 1 21.73 -19.55 -7.55
N LYS A 2 21.14 -20.43 -8.37
CA LYS A 2 19.97 -20.05 -9.17
C LYS A 2 18.72 -20.28 -8.34
N ILE A 3 17.88 -19.26 -8.20
CA ILE A 3 16.57 -19.37 -7.56
C ILE A 3 15.71 -20.31 -8.39
N LYS A 4 15.08 -21.28 -7.73
CA LYS A 4 14.15 -22.20 -8.39
C LYS A 4 12.72 -21.90 -7.96
N ASN A 5 12.54 -21.59 -6.67
CA ASN A 5 11.22 -21.53 -6.07
C ASN A 5 10.99 -20.21 -5.33
N VAL A 6 9.80 -19.66 -5.47
CA VAL A 6 9.34 -18.49 -4.71
C VAL A 6 8.01 -18.83 -4.04
N ILE A 7 7.96 -18.70 -2.72
CA ILE A 7 6.72 -18.84 -1.94
C ILE A 7 6.21 -17.45 -1.59
N VAL A 8 5.19 -16.99 -2.30
CA VAL A 8 4.52 -15.70 -2.03
C VAL A 8 3.46 -15.89 -0.96
N VAL A 9 3.44 -15.01 0.03
CA VAL A 9 2.48 -15.07 1.15
C VAL A 9 1.67 -13.79 1.21
N CYS A 10 0.34 -13.92 1.18
CA CYS A 10 -0.58 -12.81 1.32
C CYS A 10 -1.86 -13.25 2.05
N ASP A 11 -2.47 -12.38 2.85
CA ASP A 11 -3.72 -12.70 3.56
C ASP A 11 -4.88 -13.01 2.61
N PHE A 12 -4.95 -12.41 1.43
CA PHE A 12 -6.06 -12.55 0.49
C PHE A 12 -5.60 -13.09 -0.87
N ALA A 13 -6.42 -13.97 -1.44
CA ALA A 13 -6.26 -14.51 -2.80
C ALA A 13 -6.98 -13.66 -3.87
N ASN A 14 -7.49 -12.50 -3.52
CA ASN A 14 -8.16 -11.55 -4.40
C ASN A 14 -7.72 -10.11 -4.09
N ILE A 15 -7.96 -9.21 -5.04
CA ILE A 15 -7.56 -7.81 -4.94
C ILE A 15 -8.60 -7.06 -4.09
N THR A 16 -8.24 -6.76 -2.84
CA THR A 16 -9.03 -5.93 -1.92
C THR A 16 -8.42 -4.54 -1.70
N GLY A 17 -7.16 -4.35 -2.15
CA GLY A 17 -6.43 -3.10 -2.05
C GLY A 17 -5.09 -3.15 -2.79
N GLY A 18 -4.26 -2.11 -2.62
CA GLY A 18 -2.98 -1.99 -3.32
C GLY A 18 -1.97 -3.08 -2.96
N ALA A 19 -1.92 -3.51 -1.70
CA ALA A 19 -1.00 -4.55 -1.24
C ALA A 19 -1.26 -5.90 -1.90
N GLU A 20 -2.54 -6.30 -1.97
CA GLU A 20 -2.96 -7.54 -2.61
C GLU A 20 -2.73 -7.49 -4.12
N ARG A 21 -2.99 -6.33 -4.77
CA ARG A 21 -2.67 -6.13 -6.20
C ARG A 21 -1.18 -6.37 -6.45
N VAL A 22 -0.30 -5.75 -5.67
CA VAL A 22 1.15 -5.92 -5.81
C VAL A 22 1.56 -7.37 -5.58
N ALA A 23 1.04 -8.04 -4.55
CA ALA A 23 1.35 -9.45 -4.26
C ALA A 23 0.98 -10.37 -5.42
N ILE A 24 -0.24 -10.21 -5.97
CA ILE A 24 -0.75 -11.02 -7.07
C ILE A 24 0.04 -10.74 -8.36
N THR A 25 0.25 -9.46 -8.70
CA THR A 25 1.07 -9.08 -9.87
C THR A 25 2.48 -9.64 -9.76
N SER A 26 3.12 -9.54 -8.57
CA SER A 26 4.46 -10.11 -8.35
C SER A 26 4.49 -11.63 -8.55
N ALA A 27 3.50 -12.35 -8.01
CA ALA A 27 3.42 -13.80 -8.15
C ALA A 27 3.23 -14.23 -9.61
N VAL A 28 2.28 -13.61 -10.32
CA VAL A 28 1.97 -13.90 -11.72
C VAL A 28 3.18 -13.59 -12.60
N SER A 29 3.75 -12.40 -12.47
CA SER A 29 4.90 -12.00 -13.32
C SER A 29 6.18 -12.80 -13.03
N LEU A 30 6.38 -13.27 -11.78
CA LEU A 30 7.48 -14.22 -11.47
C LEU A 30 7.24 -15.58 -12.14
N ALA A 31 6.01 -16.11 -12.16
CA ALA A 31 5.68 -17.36 -12.83
C ALA A 31 5.92 -17.26 -14.35
N GLU A 32 5.56 -16.12 -14.98
CA GLU A 32 5.81 -15.83 -16.40
C GLU A 32 7.30 -15.88 -16.79
N THR A 33 8.22 -15.67 -15.83
CA THR A 33 9.67 -15.83 -16.08
C THR A 33 10.16 -17.28 -15.97
N GLY A 34 9.26 -18.22 -15.74
CA GLY A 34 9.58 -19.65 -15.57
C GLY A 34 10.04 -20.04 -14.17
N SER A 35 9.88 -19.16 -13.17
CA SER A 35 10.08 -19.51 -11.76
C SER A 35 8.94 -20.40 -11.25
N ASN A 36 9.24 -21.39 -10.42
CA ASN A 36 8.21 -22.14 -9.70
C ASN A 36 7.64 -21.27 -8.58
N VAL A 37 6.39 -20.81 -8.72
CA VAL A 37 5.75 -19.89 -7.78
C VAL A 37 4.57 -20.57 -7.09
N VAL A 38 4.62 -20.59 -5.75
CA VAL A 38 3.50 -20.99 -4.90
C VAL A 38 2.99 -19.79 -4.15
N MET A 39 1.67 -19.59 -4.13
CA MET A 39 1.06 -18.50 -3.34
C MET A 39 0.22 -19.08 -2.20
N LEU A 40 0.69 -18.90 -0.95
CA LEU A 40 -0.07 -19.24 0.25
C LEU A 40 -0.93 -18.06 0.69
N THR A 41 -2.25 -18.28 0.75
CA THR A 41 -3.23 -17.26 1.12
C THR A 41 -4.18 -17.71 2.22
N GLY A 42 -4.66 -16.76 3.01
CA GLY A 42 -5.60 -17.04 4.10
C GLY A 42 -7.06 -17.08 3.66
N LYS A 43 -7.48 -16.15 2.78
CA LYS A 43 -8.89 -15.95 2.41
C LYS A 43 -9.07 -15.82 0.90
N GLY A 44 -10.07 -16.58 0.37
CA GLY A 44 -10.56 -16.47 -1.00
C GLY A 44 -11.67 -15.41 -1.17
N PRO A 45 -12.34 -15.39 -2.33
CA PRO A 45 -12.10 -16.31 -3.47
C PRO A 45 -10.77 -16.03 -4.18
N VAL A 46 -10.22 -17.02 -4.89
CA VAL A 46 -9.06 -16.83 -5.76
C VAL A 46 -9.49 -16.01 -6.98
N CYS A 47 -8.78 -14.92 -7.27
CA CYS A 47 -9.08 -14.03 -8.40
C CYS A 47 -8.77 -14.68 -9.77
N SER A 48 -9.27 -14.06 -10.84
CA SER A 48 -9.09 -14.51 -12.22
C SER A 48 -7.62 -14.51 -12.64
N GLU A 49 -6.86 -13.51 -12.23
CA GLU A 49 -5.44 -13.35 -12.56
C GLU A 49 -4.63 -14.55 -12.06
N LEU A 50 -4.86 -14.99 -10.83
CA LEU A 50 -4.19 -16.17 -10.26
C LEU A 50 -4.69 -17.48 -10.89
N LYS A 51 -5.99 -17.60 -11.20
CA LYS A 51 -6.56 -18.81 -11.83
C LYS A 51 -6.05 -19.03 -13.25
N ASN A 52 -5.74 -17.96 -13.95
CA ASN A 52 -5.31 -17.97 -15.35
C ASN A 52 -3.77 -17.93 -15.50
N SER A 53 -3.04 -18.12 -14.41
CA SER A 53 -1.57 -18.11 -14.37
C SER A 53 -1.00 -19.47 -13.94
N ASP A 54 0.29 -19.66 -14.10
CA ASP A 54 1.04 -20.85 -13.64
C ASP A 54 1.38 -20.82 -12.14
N VAL A 55 0.76 -19.90 -11.37
CA VAL A 55 0.94 -19.84 -9.91
C VAL A 55 0.16 -20.94 -9.21
N HIS A 56 0.86 -21.79 -8.45
CA HIS A 56 0.19 -22.77 -7.59
C HIS A 56 -0.40 -22.08 -6.34
N VAL A 57 -1.73 -21.98 -6.23
CA VAL A 57 -2.40 -21.28 -5.14
C VAL A 57 -2.88 -22.23 -4.05
N ILE A 58 -2.41 -22.02 -2.82
CA ILE A 58 -2.90 -22.68 -1.61
C ILE A 58 -3.72 -21.67 -0.81
N CYS A 59 -5.05 -21.79 -0.84
CA CYS A 59 -5.95 -20.91 -0.11
C CYS A 59 -6.60 -21.64 1.07
N LEU A 60 -6.42 -21.11 2.29
CA LEU A 60 -6.95 -21.74 3.50
C LEU A 60 -8.45 -21.50 3.70
N ASN A 61 -9.07 -20.62 2.91
CA ASN A 61 -10.50 -20.27 2.96
C ASN A 61 -10.98 -19.91 4.37
N GLN A 62 -10.15 -19.17 5.12
CA GLN A 62 -10.46 -18.68 6.45
C GLN A 62 -11.05 -17.27 6.39
N GLU A 63 -11.81 -16.88 7.44
CA GLU A 63 -12.30 -15.51 7.58
C GLU A 63 -11.24 -14.62 8.25
N GLU A 64 -11.33 -13.30 8.04
CA GLU A 64 -10.50 -12.34 8.77
C GLU A 64 -10.73 -12.50 10.29
N ALA A 65 -9.66 -12.45 11.08
CA ALA A 65 -9.74 -12.62 12.53
C ALA A 65 -10.77 -11.69 13.22
N ILE A 66 -10.89 -10.46 12.73
CA ILE A 66 -11.82 -9.45 13.28
C ILE A 66 -13.26 -9.64 12.79
N LYS A 67 -13.48 -10.34 11.67
CA LYS A 67 -14.79 -10.59 11.05
C LYS A 67 -15.31 -12.00 11.32
N ASP A 68 -14.57 -12.82 12.07
CA ASP A 68 -14.98 -14.18 12.42
C ASP A 68 -16.28 -14.16 13.22
N ASN A 69 -17.27 -14.94 12.79
CA ASN A 69 -18.56 -15.07 13.46
C ASN A 69 -18.41 -15.53 14.92
N ASN A 70 -17.40 -16.36 15.18
CA ASN A 70 -16.99 -16.69 16.55
C ASN A 70 -15.85 -15.77 16.99
N ARG A 71 -16.18 -14.75 17.78
CA ARG A 71 -15.22 -13.72 18.22
C ARG A 71 -14.01 -14.29 18.99
N LEU A 72 -14.22 -15.30 19.85
CA LEU A 72 -13.12 -15.93 20.60
C LEU A 72 -12.17 -16.67 19.65
N ARG A 73 -12.71 -17.46 18.74
CA ARG A 73 -11.91 -18.12 17.70
C ARG A 73 -11.14 -17.10 16.85
N GLY A 74 -11.79 -16.01 16.46
CA GLY A 74 -11.15 -14.92 15.70
C GLY A 74 -9.99 -14.28 16.46
N ILE A 75 -10.17 -13.99 17.76
CA ILE A 75 -9.12 -13.41 18.61
C ILE A 75 -7.93 -14.38 18.71
N VAL A 76 -8.17 -15.64 19.06
CA VAL A 76 -7.11 -16.66 19.19
C VAL A 76 -6.38 -16.82 17.87
N ARG A 77 -7.11 -16.97 16.76
CA ARG A 77 -6.52 -17.16 15.42
C ARG A 77 -5.72 -15.94 14.95
N GLY A 78 -6.15 -14.73 15.28
CA GLY A 78 -5.40 -13.52 14.96
C GLY A 78 -4.08 -13.38 15.72
N ILE A 79 -3.96 -14.00 16.90
CA ILE A 79 -2.71 -14.09 17.68
C ILE A 79 -1.87 -15.28 17.18
N TYR A 80 -2.51 -16.45 17.08
CA TYR A 80 -1.88 -17.72 16.72
C TYR A 80 -2.83 -18.55 15.85
N ASN A 81 -2.47 -18.73 14.57
CA ASN A 81 -3.25 -19.50 13.60
C ASN A 81 -2.57 -20.86 13.36
N ALA A 82 -2.97 -21.88 14.12
CA ALA A 82 -2.40 -23.23 14.02
C ALA A 82 -2.56 -23.83 12.60
N SER A 83 -3.70 -23.61 11.96
CA SER A 83 -3.95 -24.12 10.59
C SER A 83 -3.02 -23.46 9.57
N ALA A 84 -2.77 -22.15 9.67
CA ALA A 84 -1.84 -21.45 8.79
C ALA A 84 -0.39 -21.91 9.04
N GLN A 85 0.00 -22.12 10.30
CA GLN A 85 1.31 -22.68 10.65
C GLN A 85 1.50 -24.08 10.07
N GLN A 86 0.51 -24.98 10.22
CA GLN A 86 0.58 -26.34 9.69
C GLN A 86 0.63 -26.35 8.17
N ALA A 87 -0.14 -25.50 7.50
CA ALA A 87 -0.10 -25.36 6.05
C ALA A 87 1.27 -24.89 5.56
N MET A 88 1.85 -23.88 6.20
CA MET A 88 3.21 -23.40 5.92
C MET A 88 4.23 -24.51 6.17
N GLU A 89 4.14 -25.21 7.30
CA GLU A 89 5.06 -26.30 7.62
C GLU A 89 5.01 -27.44 6.59
N LYS A 90 3.78 -27.83 6.18
CA LYS A 90 3.59 -28.85 5.14
C LYS A 90 4.22 -28.41 3.82
N LEU A 91 3.96 -27.16 3.42
CA LEU A 91 4.50 -26.59 2.20
C LEU A 91 6.03 -26.58 2.21
N LEU A 92 6.65 -26.09 3.28
CA LEU A 92 8.10 -25.94 3.37
C LEU A 92 8.87 -27.29 3.35
N LYS A 93 8.25 -28.40 3.72
CA LYS A 93 8.85 -29.75 3.62
C LYS A 93 9.11 -30.21 2.18
N GLU A 94 8.47 -29.55 1.20
CA GLU A 94 8.61 -29.89 -0.23
C GLU A 94 9.73 -29.07 -0.91
N TYR A 95 10.39 -28.15 -0.19
CA TYR A 95 11.35 -27.20 -0.74
C TYR A 95 12.68 -27.17 0.01
N ASP A 96 13.76 -26.83 -0.73
CA ASP A 96 15.09 -26.62 -0.16
C ASP A 96 15.28 -25.12 0.18
N PRO A 97 15.64 -24.75 1.42
CA PRO A 97 15.90 -23.37 1.79
C PRO A 97 17.07 -22.72 1.03
N ASN A 98 17.94 -23.51 0.40
CA ASN A 98 19.08 -22.99 -0.35
C ASN A 98 18.72 -22.52 -1.77
N ASP A 99 17.54 -22.89 -2.30
CA ASP A 99 17.08 -22.47 -3.63
C ASP A 99 15.67 -21.86 -3.62
N THR A 100 15.13 -21.60 -2.44
CA THR A 100 13.76 -21.13 -2.22
C THR A 100 13.75 -19.88 -1.36
N VAL A 101 12.98 -18.86 -1.79
CA VAL A 101 12.76 -17.61 -1.04
C VAL A 101 11.29 -17.50 -0.66
N ILE A 102 11.04 -17.05 0.57
CA ILE A 102 9.68 -16.69 1.02
C ILE A 102 9.49 -15.18 0.89
N HIS A 103 8.50 -14.75 0.12
CA HIS A 103 8.17 -13.35 -0.09
C HIS A 103 6.84 -12.99 0.55
N MET A 104 6.89 -12.22 1.63
CA MET A 104 5.75 -11.85 2.46
C MET A 104 5.20 -10.48 2.05
N HIS A 105 3.92 -10.43 1.65
CA HIS A 105 3.20 -9.19 1.38
C HIS A 105 2.19 -8.83 2.47
N GLY A 106 1.63 -9.83 3.16
CA GLY A 106 0.68 -9.61 4.25
C GLY A 106 0.32 -10.90 4.97
N TRP A 107 0.24 -10.84 6.31
CA TRP A 107 -0.11 -12.00 7.15
C TRP A 107 -0.91 -11.60 8.39
N SER A 108 -1.17 -10.32 8.57
CA SER A 108 -1.67 -9.79 9.84
C SER A 108 -3.19 -9.87 9.99
N LYS A 109 -3.95 -10.09 8.91
CA LYS A 109 -5.42 -10.07 8.95
C LYS A 109 -6.03 -11.46 9.08
N VAL A 110 -5.40 -12.48 8.46
CA VAL A 110 -5.92 -13.86 8.39
C VAL A 110 -4.91 -14.90 8.85
N LEU A 111 -3.68 -14.87 8.34
CA LEU A 111 -2.66 -15.92 8.53
C LEU A 111 -2.01 -15.89 9.92
N SER A 112 -1.85 -14.73 10.54
CA SER A 112 -1.09 -14.47 11.78
C SER A 112 0.42 -14.71 11.66
N SER A 113 1.18 -14.25 12.68
CA SER A 113 2.63 -14.41 12.72
C SER A 113 3.09 -15.85 13.05
N SER A 114 2.17 -16.77 13.36
CA SER A 114 2.51 -18.17 13.64
C SER A 114 3.18 -18.89 12.47
N ILE A 115 2.99 -18.40 11.22
CA ILE A 115 3.66 -18.93 10.02
C ILE A 115 5.18 -18.76 10.05
N PHE A 116 5.73 -17.82 10.84
CA PHE A 116 7.17 -17.66 11.00
C PHE A 116 7.84 -18.80 11.78
N ILE A 117 7.08 -19.57 12.58
CA ILE A 117 7.62 -20.70 13.37
C ILE A 117 8.27 -21.76 12.48
N PRO A 118 7.56 -22.37 11.50
CA PRO A 118 8.18 -23.33 10.60
C PRO A 118 9.24 -22.69 9.70
N ILE A 119 9.06 -21.46 9.25
CA ILE A 119 10.02 -20.73 8.41
C ILE A 119 11.37 -20.64 9.14
N LYS A 120 11.38 -20.15 10.38
CA LYS A 120 12.56 -20.06 11.22
C LYS A 120 13.19 -21.43 11.48
N ARG A 121 12.38 -22.41 11.90
CA ARG A 121 12.86 -23.74 12.24
C ARG A 121 13.56 -24.46 11.07
N MET A 122 13.10 -24.20 9.84
CA MET A 122 13.63 -24.82 8.63
C MET A 122 14.66 -23.95 7.89
N GLY A 123 15.00 -22.76 8.42
CA GLY A 123 16.10 -21.93 7.93
C GLY A 123 15.82 -21.16 6.63
N PHE A 124 14.55 -20.97 6.27
CA PHE A 124 14.21 -20.21 5.07
C PHE A 124 14.45 -18.70 5.24
N LYS A 125 14.95 -18.06 4.20
CA LYS A 125 15.14 -16.61 4.13
C LYS A 125 13.84 -15.92 3.72
N VAL A 126 13.53 -14.78 4.34
CA VAL A 126 12.28 -14.06 4.15
C VAL A 126 12.51 -12.66 3.64
N LEU A 127 11.87 -12.32 2.52
CA LEU A 127 11.68 -10.93 2.08
C LEU A 127 10.30 -10.47 2.52
N VAL A 128 10.22 -9.32 3.20
CA VAL A 128 8.95 -8.65 3.53
C VAL A 128 8.84 -7.37 2.72
N THR A 129 7.83 -7.27 1.86
CA THR A 129 7.47 -5.99 1.24
C THR A 129 6.63 -5.17 2.21
N MET A 130 7.11 -3.98 2.55
CA MET A 130 6.46 -3.10 3.54
C MET A 130 5.29 -2.32 2.95
N HIS A 131 4.13 -2.98 2.78
CA HIS A 131 2.89 -2.32 2.34
C HIS A 131 2.21 -1.52 3.46
N ASP A 132 2.45 -1.90 4.70
CA ASP A 132 1.97 -1.23 5.91
C ASP A 132 3.09 -1.14 6.96
N TYR A 133 2.78 -0.59 8.10
CA TYR A 133 3.74 -0.37 9.19
C TYR A 133 3.58 -1.38 10.34
N PHE A 134 3.03 -2.57 10.09
CA PHE A 134 2.78 -3.57 11.13
C PHE A 134 4.06 -4.04 11.83
N LEU A 135 5.21 -4.04 11.16
CA LEU A 135 6.49 -4.37 11.77
C LEU A 135 6.92 -3.40 12.89
N GLN A 136 6.42 -2.16 12.86
CA GLN A 136 6.83 -1.08 13.77
C GLN A 136 5.67 -0.41 14.52
N CYS A 137 4.42 -0.80 14.28
CA CYS A 137 3.24 -0.20 14.88
C CYS A 137 2.15 -1.23 15.09
N PRO A 138 1.60 -1.42 16.30
CA PRO A 138 0.51 -2.37 16.53
C PRO A 138 -0.72 -2.14 15.66
N ASN A 139 -1.03 -0.87 15.31
CA ASN A 139 -2.12 -0.54 14.40
C ASN A 139 -1.74 -0.69 12.91
N GLY A 140 -0.45 -0.86 12.59
CA GLY A 140 0.03 -0.99 11.23
C GLY A 140 0.00 0.28 10.38
N CYS A 141 -0.23 1.46 10.95
CA CYS A 141 -0.42 2.70 10.19
C CYS A 141 0.33 3.93 10.74
N CYS A 142 0.98 3.83 11.90
CA CYS A 142 1.66 4.95 12.57
C CYS A 142 0.75 6.21 12.66
N TYR A 143 -0.53 6.00 12.97
CA TYR A 143 -1.53 7.06 13.03
C TYR A 143 -2.41 6.93 14.27
N ASP A 144 -2.65 8.05 14.96
CA ASP A 144 -3.57 8.14 16.09
C ASP A 144 -4.95 8.57 15.57
N PHE A 145 -5.88 7.61 15.49
CA PHE A 145 -7.21 7.86 14.94
C PHE A 145 -8.08 8.73 15.85
N GLN A 146 -7.81 8.74 17.15
CA GLN A 146 -8.57 9.56 18.10
C GLN A 146 -8.16 11.03 18.02
N LYS A 147 -6.85 11.28 17.92
CA LYS A 147 -6.29 12.62 17.78
C LYS A 147 -6.20 13.11 16.32
N LYS A 148 -6.40 12.19 15.35
CA LYS A 148 -6.25 12.45 13.91
C LYS A 148 -4.87 12.99 13.54
N GLU A 149 -3.81 12.40 14.11
CA GLU A 149 -2.43 12.82 13.91
C GLU A 149 -1.49 11.63 13.61
N ILE A 150 -0.36 11.93 12.99
CA ILE A 150 0.73 10.96 12.81
C ILE A 150 1.28 10.59 14.21
N CYS A 151 1.48 9.29 14.44
CA CYS A 151 1.99 8.76 15.69
C CYS A 151 3.50 8.54 15.61
N GLU A 152 4.24 9.25 16.45
CA GLU A 152 5.70 9.13 16.56
C GLU A 152 6.16 8.26 17.73
N ARG A 153 5.23 7.68 18.50
CA ARG A 153 5.56 6.84 19.66
C ARG A 153 6.33 5.60 19.25
N LYS A 154 7.33 5.24 20.06
CA LYS A 154 8.03 3.96 19.88
C LYS A 154 7.07 2.81 20.16
N ALA A 155 7.02 1.83 19.25
CA ALA A 155 6.16 0.66 19.42
C ALA A 155 6.44 -0.06 20.75
N LEU A 156 5.35 -0.49 21.41
CA LEU A 156 5.38 -1.21 22.70
C LEU A 156 6.00 -0.44 23.86
N SER A 157 6.31 0.87 23.72
CA SER A 157 6.63 1.72 24.86
C SER A 157 5.40 1.92 25.77
N ILE A 158 5.61 2.37 26.99
CA ILE A 158 4.52 2.69 27.93
C ILE A 158 3.55 3.69 27.27
N ASP A 159 4.06 4.74 26.63
CA ASP A 159 3.26 5.73 25.90
C ASP A 159 2.45 5.12 24.76
N CYS A 160 3.01 4.12 24.06
CA CYS A 160 2.28 3.41 23.01
C CYS A 160 1.20 2.50 23.59
N ILE A 161 1.48 1.80 24.68
CA ILE A 161 0.55 0.85 25.32
C ILE A 161 -0.64 1.59 25.93
N THR A 162 -0.40 2.69 26.65
CA THR A 162 -1.45 3.46 27.34
C THR A 162 -2.26 4.36 26.40
N CYS A 163 -1.78 4.63 25.18
CA CYS A 163 -2.49 5.48 24.21
C CYS A 163 -3.63 4.73 23.53
N ASN A 164 -4.84 5.28 23.59
CA ASN A 164 -5.97 4.83 22.77
C ASN A 164 -5.91 5.43 21.36
N CYS A 165 -5.07 4.88 20.49
CA CYS A 165 -4.91 5.35 19.11
C CYS A 165 -5.65 4.48 18.07
N ASP A 166 -6.39 3.45 18.49
CA ASP A 166 -7.14 2.58 17.56
C ASP A 166 -8.40 3.27 17.03
N LYS A 167 -8.78 3.01 15.77
CA LYS A 167 -9.98 3.56 15.14
C LYS A 167 -11.27 3.10 15.83
N ARG A 168 -11.26 1.91 16.44
CA ARG A 168 -12.46 1.30 17.06
C ARG A 168 -12.54 1.54 18.57
N SER A 169 -11.59 0.98 19.33
CA SER A 169 -11.57 1.12 20.79
C SER A 169 -10.23 0.71 21.38
N TYR A 170 -10.01 1.05 22.66
CA TYR A 170 -8.81 0.64 23.41
C TYR A 170 -8.65 -0.88 23.56
N VAL A 171 -9.75 -1.63 23.62
CA VAL A 171 -9.71 -3.10 23.66
C VAL A 171 -9.10 -3.68 22.38
N TYR A 172 -9.46 -3.12 21.22
CA TYR A 172 -8.82 -3.49 19.95
C TYR A 172 -7.33 -3.12 19.93
N LYS A 173 -6.97 -1.98 20.54
CA LYS A 173 -5.56 -1.60 20.68
C LYS A 173 -4.78 -2.62 21.51
N LEU A 174 -5.30 -3.05 22.67
CA LEU A 174 -4.66 -4.06 23.50
C LEU A 174 -4.49 -5.41 22.77
N TYR A 175 -5.51 -5.84 22.05
CA TYR A 175 -5.42 -7.02 21.19
C TYR A 175 -4.29 -6.90 20.14
N ARG A 176 -4.14 -5.73 19.50
CA ARG A 176 -3.06 -5.48 18.53
C ARG A 176 -1.68 -5.46 19.19
N ILE A 177 -1.58 -4.96 20.43
CA ILE A 177 -0.35 -4.99 21.21
C ILE A 177 0.08 -6.44 21.48
N ILE A 178 -0.83 -7.31 21.91
CA ILE A 178 -0.53 -8.74 22.14
C ILE A 178 -0.01 -9.39 20.86
N ARG A 179 -0.65 -9.13 19.73
CA ARG A 179 -0.20 -9.61 18.41
C ARG A 179 1.18 -9.10 18.04
N GLN A 180 1.47 -7.83 18.32
CA GLN A 180 2.76 -7.21 18.04
C GLN A 180 3.88 -7.82 18.88
N ILE A 181 3.64 -8.07 20.17
CA ILE A 181 4.59 -8.75 21.05
C ILE A 181 4.92 -10.16 20.51
N GLY A 182 3.89 -10.94 20.18
CA GLY A 182 4.06 -12.27 19.59
C GLY A 182 4.84 -12.23 18.27
N MET A 183 4.52 -11.28 17.40
CA MET A 183 5.22 -11.09 16.13
C MET A 183 6.70 -10.73 16.33
N HIS A 184 7.03 -9.80 17.24
CA HIS A 184 8.42 -9.41 17.49
C HIS A 184 9.26 -10.59 17.98
N GLY A 185 8.72 -11.44 18.85
CA GLY A 185 9.42 -12.65 19.33
C GLY A 185 9.73 -13.65 18.22
N LEU A 186 8.83 -13.79 17.25
CA LEU A 186 8.99 -14.74 16.14
C LEU A 186 9.90 -14.20 15.03
N VAL A 187 9.72 -12.93 14.66
CA VAL A 187 10.42 -12.32 13.52
C VAL A 187 11.87 -11.97 13.86
N ASN A 188 12.17 -11.60 15.12
CA ASN A 188 13.52 -11.17 15.55
C ASN A 188 14.63 -12.21 15.31
N GLU A 189 14.26 -13.48 15.23
CA GLU A 189 15.20 -14.58 15.05
C GLU A 189 15.16 -15.20 13.63
N THR A 190 14.43 -14.55 12.71
CA THR A 190 14.34 -14.96 11.30
C THR A 190 15.33 -14.14 10.46
N LEU A 191 15.98 -14.75 9.47
CA LEU A 191 16.78 -14.04 8.49
C LEU A 191 15.87 -13.16 7.61
N LEU A 192 15.71 -11.90 8.04
CA LEU A 192 14.75 -10.99 7.48
C LEU A 192 15.40 -9.98 6.54
N TYR A 193 14.82 -9.87 5.34
CA TYR A 193 15.06 -8.79 4.40
C TYR A 193 13.78 -7.95 4.27
N ILE A 194 13.93 -6.64 4.22
CA ILE A 194 12.79 -5.72 4.06
C ILE A 194 12.92 -4.95 2.76
N ALA A 195 11.93 -5.10 1.89
CA ALA A 195 11.75 -4.31 0.70
C ALA A 195 10.90 -3.07 1.04
N PHE A 196 11.56 -1.90 1.06
CA PHE A 196 10.89 -0.61 1.12
C PHE A 196 10.37 -0.24 -0.26
N ILE A 197 9.12 0.18 -0.35
CA ILE A 197 8.43 0.44 -1.61
C ILE A 197 8.56 1.88 -2.11
N SER A 198 9.09 2.78 -1.27
CA SER A 198 9.42 4.17 -1.60
C SER A 198 10.50 4.71 -0.67
N LYS A 199 11.12 5.83 -1.04
CA LYS A 199 12.06 6.53 -0.16
C LYS A 199 11.38 6.98 1.12
N PHE A 200 10.19 7.57 1.02
CA PHE A 200 9.38 7.97 2.17
C PHE A 200 9.11 6.80 3.12
N ASN A 201 8.67 5.66 2.60
CA ASN A 201 8.39 4.46 3.39
C ASN A 201 9.64 3.99 4.15
N LYS A 202 10.81 4.03 3.52
CA LYS A 202 12.10 3.74 4.15
C LYS A 202 12.42 4.75 5.26
N ASP A 203 12.39 6.06 4.95
CA ASP A 203 12.79 7.11 5.88
C ASP A 203 11.92 7.10 7.16
N VAL A 204 10.62 6.81 7.03
CA VAL A 204 9.70 6.66 8.16
C VAL A 204 9.98 5.41 8.99
N SER A 205 10.52 4.35 8.39
CA SER A 205 10.52 3.01 9.01
C SER A 205 11.87 2.55 9.51
N GLU A 206 12.97 2.90 8.85
CA GLU A 206 14.26 2.25 9.08
C GLU A 206 14.78 2.36 10.52
N ASN A 207 14.46 3.46 11.23
CA ASN A 207 14.85 3.68 12.62
C ASN A 207 13.78 3.24 13.64
N ARG A 208 12.62 2.74 13.18
CA ARG A 208 11.48 2.35 14.04
C ARG A 208 11.29 0.85 14.14
N ILE A 209 11.83 0.09 13.20
CA ILE A 209 11.77 -1.38 13.21
C ILE A 209 12.70 -1.90 14.31
N PRO A 210 12.18 -2.68 15.29
CA PRO A 210 12.92 -2.97 16.52
C PRO A 210 13.86 -4.20 16.44
N PHE A 211 14.03 -4.81 15.27
CA PHE A 211 14.85 -6.00 15.07
C PHE A 211 15.85 -5.87 13.93
N ARG A 212 16.79 -6.79 13.82
CA ARG A 212 17.79 -6.78 12.75
C ARG A 212 17.17 -7.24 11.44
N TYR A 213 17.53 -6.56 10.35
CA TYR A 213 17.12 -6.91 9.00
C TYR A 213 18.12 -6.34 7.98
N LYS A 214 18.10 -6.92 6.76
CA LYS A 214 18.81 -6.36 5.61
C LYS A 214 17.80 -5.57 4.75
N LYS A 215 18.20 -4.38 4.27
CA LYS A 215 17.30 -3.46 3.56
C LYS A 215 17.47 -3.54 2.05
N MET A 216 16.34 -3.50 1.34
CA MET A 216 16.22 -3.44 -0.11
C MET A 216 15.27 -2.30 -0.51
N MET A 217 15.40 -1.81 -1.74
CA MET A 217 14.45 -0.86 -2.33
C MET A 217 13.83 -1.51 -3.56
N ILE A 218 12.51 -1.75 -3.53
CA ILE A 218 11.79 -2.39 -4.62
C ILE A 218 10.48 -1.64 -4.86
N THR A 219 10.39 -0.95 -5.99
CA THR A 219 9.19 -0.19 -6.38
C THR A 219 8.02 -1.13 -6.72
N ASN A 220 6.81 -0.77 -6.33
CA ASN A 220 5.62 -1.53 -6.68
C ASN A 220 5.38 -1.55 -8.20
N PRO A 221 4.98 -2.69 -8.78
CA PRO A 221 4.54 -2.77 -10.17
C PRO A 221 3.15 -2.14 -10.30
N ILE A 222 2.96 -1.31 -11.32
CA ILE A 222 1.68 -0.63 -11.58
C ILE A 222 1.23 -0.86 -13.02
N ASN A 223 2.15 -1.22 -13.93
CA ASN A 223 1.90 -1.41 -15.36
C ASN A 223 1.22 -0.20 -15.99
N VAL A 224 1.90 0.93 -15.89
CA VAL A 224 1.38 2.20 -16.40
C VAL A 224 1.70 2.35 -17.88
N GLU A 225 0.69 2.20 -18.73
CA GLU A 225 0.77 2.53 -20.14
C GLU A 225 0.12 3.90 -20.41
N LEU A 226 0.67 4.64 -21.38
CA LEU A 226 0.05 5.88 -21.81
C LEU A 226 -1.30 5.60 -22.51
N GLN A 227 -2.39 6.03 -21.88
CA GLN A 227 -3.74 5.85 -22.38
C GLN A 227 -4.17 7.02 -23.27
N THR A 228 -4.09 8.22 -22.75
CA THR A 228 -4.51 9.46 -23.40
C THR A 228 -3.95 10.64 -22.63
N VAL A 229 -3.40 11.61 -23.33
CA VAL A 229 -2.99 12.87 -22.70
C VAL A 229 -4.23 13.72 -22.41
N VAL A 230 -4.45 14.06 -21.14
CA VAL A 230 -5.58 14.90 -20.71
C VAL A 230 -5.36 16.34 -21.17
N PRO A 231 -6.37 17.07 -21.68
CA PRO A 231 -6.23 18.51 -21.97
C PRO A 231 -6.31 19.33 -20.67
N ALA A 232 -5.37 19.09 -19.73
CA ALA A 232 -5.44 19.56 -18.36
C ALA A 232 -5.60 21.09 -18.22
N SER A 233 -4.92 21.88 -19.06
CA SER A 233 -5.02 23.35 -19.05
C SER A 233 -6.40 23.87 -19.48
N MET A 234 -7.14 23.10 -20.29
CA MET A 234 -8.51 23.44 -20.71
C MET A 234 -9.56 23.05 -19.68
N ASN A 235 -9.23 22.13 -18.79
CA ASN A 235 -10.14 21.62 -17.74
C ASN A 235 -10.18 22.56 -16.53
N LYS A 236 -11.31 22.50 -15.78
CA LYS A 236 -11.56 23.37 -14.61
C LYS A 236 -11.89 22.59 -13.35
N LYS A 237 -11.92 21.25 -13.40
CA LYS A 237 -12.26 20.40 -12.26
C LYS A 237 -11.00 19.77 -11.65
N TYR A 238 -10.93 19.73 -10.34
CA TYR A 238 -9.90 19.03 -9.58
C TYR A 238 -10.41 17.66 -9.14
N LEU A 239 -9.57 16.63 -9.26
CA LEU A 239 -9.95 15.25 -9.05
C LEU A 239 -9.40 14.73 -7.72
N TYR A 240 -10.25 14.04 -6.95
CA TYR A 240 -9.87 13.20 -5.83
C TYR A 240 -10.22 11.74 -6.14
N ILE A 241 -9.28 10.81 -5.90
CA ILE A 241 -9.52 9.37 -6.02
C ILE A 241 -9.05 8.70 -4.73
N GLY A 242 -9.98 8.07 -4.00
CA GLY A 242 -9.62 7.34 -2.79
C GLY A 242 -10.78 7.04 -1.85
N ARG A 243 -10.45 6.34 -0.76
CA ARG A 243 -11.44 6.08 0.31
C ARG A 243 -11.82 7.39 1.00
N LEU A 244 -13.12 7.59 1.24
CA LEU A 244 -13.64 8.79 1.89
C LEU A 244 -13.51 8.66 3.42
N SER A 245 -12.30 8.87 3.91
CA SER A 245 -11.94 8.83 5.32
C SER A 245 -10.98 9.97 5.67
N TYR A 246 -10.98 10.38 6.93
CA TYR A 246 -10.23 11.57 7.36
C TYR A 246 -8.73 11.47 7.06
N GLU A 247 -8.12 10.31 7.32
CA GLU A 247 -6.69 10.07 7.10
C GLU A 247 -6.29 10.14 5.61
N LYS A 248 -7.24 9.95 4.70
CA LYS A 248 -7.05 10.12 3.25
C LYS A 248 -7.23 11.58 2.80
N GLY A 249 -7.56 12.47 3.73
CA GLY A 249 -7.58 13.91 3.49
C GLY A 249 -8.76 14.43 2.68
N ILE A 250 -9.86 13.66 2.55
CA ILE A 250 -11.03 14.09 1.78
C ILE A 250 -11.65 15.39 2.33
N ASP A 251 -11.59 15.60 3.65
CA ASP A 251 -12.06 16.83 4.27
C ASP A 251 -11.23 18.03 3.79
N PHE A 252 -9.90 17.88 3.72
CA PHE A 252 -8.98 18.91 3.21
C PHE A 252 -9.25 19.22 1.73
N PHE A 253 -9.49 18.17 0.92
CA PHE A 253 -9.87 18.33 -0.48
C PHE A 253 -11.12 19.20 -0.60
N CYS A 254 -12.22 18.81 0.05
CA CYS A 254 -13.50 19.50 -0.06
C CYS A 254 -13.41 20.96 0.41
N GLU A 255 -12.69 21.20 1.51
CA GLU A 255 -12.51 22.54 2.05
C GLU A 255 -11.61 23.41 1.14
N GLY A 256 -10.48 22.85 0.65
CA GLY A 256 -9.57 23.54 -0.27
C GLY A 256 -10.22 23.92 -1.59
N ILE A 257 -10.98 22.99 -2.22
CA ILE A 257 -11.76 23.23 -3.43
C ILE A 257 -12.79 24.36 -3.21
N THR A 258 -13.51 24.30 -2.11
CA THR A 258 -14.54 25.32 -1.79
C THR A 258 -13.91 26.68 -1.54
N LYS A 259 -12.80 26.73 -0.79
CA LYS A 259 -12.09 27.98 -0.46
C LYS A 259 -11.43 28.61 -1.69
N ALA A 260 -10.88 27.78 -2.58
CA ALA A 260 -10.34 28.25 -3.85
C ALA A 260 -11.41 28.66 -4.88
N GLY A 261 -12.68 28.36 -4.64
CA GLY A 261 -13.78 28.70 -5.54
C GLY A 261 -13.81 27.91 -6.84
N VAL A 262 -13.18 26.73 -6.89
CA VAL A 262 -13.08 25.88 -8.06
C VAL A 262 -14.01 24.65 -7.97
N SER A 263 -14.10 23.85 -9.05
CA SER A 263 -14.94 22.66 -9.11
C SER A 263 -14.15 21.39 -8.75
N GLY A 264 -14.79 20.46 -8.05
CA GLY A 264 -14.17 19.19 -7.66
C GLY A 264 -14.99 17.97 -8.07
N ILE A 265 -14.27 16.87 -8.41
CA ILE A 265 -14.83 15.53 -8.62
C ILE A 265 -14.23 14.60 -7.59
N VAL A 266 -15.05 13.78 -6.94
CA VAL A 266 -14.66 12.82 -5.92
C VAL A 266 -15.05 11.41 -6.35
N ILE A 267 -14.04 10.56 -6.62
CA ILE A 267 -14.21 9.14 -6.90
C ILE A 267 -13.86 8.32 -5.65
N GLY A 268 -14.80 7.55 -5.14
CA GLY A 268 -14.58 6.67 -4.01
C GLY A 268 -15.80 6.50 -3.11
N SER A 269 -15.63 5.69 -2.09
CA SER A 269 -16.66 5.42 -1.08
C SER A 269 -16.04 5.44 0.33
N GLY A 270 -16.86 5.58 1.34
CA GLY A 270 -16.42 5.57 2.75
C GLY A 270 -17.44 6.15 3.69
N ASP A 271 -17.16 6.06 4.97
CA ASP A 271 -18.05 6.43 6.07
C ASP A 271 -18.45 7.94 6.06
N ARG A 272 -17.69 8.77 5.32
CA ARG A 272 -17.86 10.22 5.27
C ARG A 272 -18.73 10.70 4.10
N LEU A 273 -19.18 9.79 3.21
CA LEU A 273 -19.82 10.18 1.94
C LEU A 273 -21.04 11.10 2.13
N GLU A 274 -21.98 10.68 2.96
CA GLU A 274 -23.25 11.43 3.14
C GLU A 274 -23.02 12.76 3.84
N ASP A 275 -22.16 12.78 4.87
CA ASP A 275 -21.81 14.03 5.56
C ASP A 275 -21.17 15.05 4.63
N LEU A 276 -20.25 14.57 3.76
CA LEU A 276 -19.53 15.44 2.82
C LEU A 276 -20.43 15.94 1.70
N LYS A 277 -21.31 15.11 1.15
CA LYS A 277 -22.31 15.54 0.17
C LYS A 277 -23.22 16.65 0.69
N ASN A 278 -23.69 16.50 1.93
CA ASN A 278 -24.55 17.49 2.56
C ASN A 278 -23.81 18.81 2.83
N LYS A 279 -22.54 18.71 3.27
CA LYS A 279 -21.71 19.89 3.60
C LYS A 279 -21.20 20.62 2.36
N TYR A 280 -20.91 19.90 1.27
CA TYR A 280 -20.29 20.42 0.05
C TYR A 280 -21.11 20.09 -1.21
N PRO A 281 -22.35 20.60 -1.36
CA PRO A 281 -23.26 20.21 -2.44
C PRO A 281 -22.79 20.59 -3.85
N LYS A 282 -21.78 21.48 -3.97
CA LYS A 282 -21.18 21.86 -5.25
C LYS A 282 -20.08 20.92 -5.75
N ILE A 283 -19.64 19.98 -4.91
CA ILE A 283 -18.63 18.98 -5.29
C ILE A 283 -19.36 17.74 -5.84
N GLU A 284 -18.89 17.24 -6.96
CA GLU A 284 -19.44 16.08 -7.65
C GLU A 284 -18.94 14.78 -7.01
N PHE A 285 -19.76 14.08 -6.23
CA PHE A 285 -19.44 12.77 -5.65
C PHE A 285 -20.02 11.65 -6.54
N VAL A 286 -19.17 10.96 -7.30
CA VAL A 286 -19.59 9.96 -8.28
C VAL A 286 -19.58 8.51 -7.74
N GLY A 287 -19.22 8.34 -6.47
CA GLY A 287 -19.14 7.02 -5.83
C GLY A 287 -17.89 6.25 -6.23
N TRP A 288 -17.86 4.97 -5.85
CA TRP A 288 -16.78 4.06 -6.25
C TRP A 288 -16.90 3.70 -7.73
N LYS A 289 -15.77 3.66 -8.45
CA LYS A 289 -15.70 3.35 -9.88
C LYS A 289 -14.65 2.26 -10.13
N GLN A 290 -14.93 1.40 -11.11
CA GLN A 290 -13.91 0.50 -11.64
C GLN A 290 -12.85 1.28 -12.44
N GLN A 291 -11.67 0.69 -12.61
CA GLN A 291 -10.56 1.34 -13.30
C GLN A 291 -10.92 1.82 -14.73
N THR A 292 -11.71 1.03 -15.45
CA THR A 292 -12.18 1.38 -16.79
C THR A 292 -13.14 2.56 -16.82
N GLU A 293 -13.94 2.74 -15.76
CA GLU A 293 -14.91 3.83 -15.63
C GLU A 293 -14.24 5.14 -15.18
N MET A 294 -13.09 5.05 -14.48
CA MET A 294 -12.38 6.25 -13.98
C MET A 294 -11.86 7.15 -15.08
N LYS A 295 -11.61 6.60 -16.27
CA LYS A 295 -11.06 7.32 -17.43
C LYS A 295 -11.88 8.58 -17.78
N GLU A 296 -13.21 8.48 -17.82
CA GLU A 296 -14.08 9.61 -18.19
C GLU A 296 -13.96 10.80 -17.22
N TYR A 297 -13.72 10.55 -15.94
CA TYR A 297 -13.53 11.58 -14.92
C TYR A 297 -12.10 12.14 -14.93
N ILE A 298 -11.11 11.28 -15.18
CA ILE A 298 -9.71 11.70 -15.30
C ILE A 298 -9.55 12.66 -16.49
N LEU A 299 -10.24 12.40 -17.61
CA LEU A 299 -10.21 13.27 -18.80
C LEU A 299 -10.81 14.66 -18.59
N GLN A 300 -11.64 14.85 -17.55
CA GLN A 300 -12.22 16.14 -17.16
C GLN A 300 -11.37 16.90 -16.13
N ALA A 301 -10.30 16.28 -15.64
CA ALA A 301 -9.52 16.83 -14.54
C ALA A 301 -8.44 17.81 -15.02
N ARG A 302 -8.26 18.89 -14.26
CA ARG A 302 -7.13 19.82 -14.37
C ARG A 302 -5.90 19.31 -13.64
N ALA A 303 -6.11 18.75 -12.46
CA ALA A 303 -5.09 18.08 -11.66
C ALA A 303 -5.72 17.05 -10.72
N LEU A 304 -4.93 16.02 -10.35
CA LEU A 304 -5.26 15.19 -9.21
C LEU A 304 -4.81 15.89 -7.93
N VAL A 305 -5.68 15.94 -6.91
CA VAL A 305 -5.30 16.34 -5.56
C VAL A 305 -5.22 15.10 -4.68
N PHE A 306 -4.04 14.87 -4.10
CA PHE A 306 -3.79 13.75 -3.19
C PHE A 306 -3.45 14.27 -1.78
N PRO A 307 -4.48 14.58 -0.96
CA PRO A 307 -4.35 15.33 0.29
C PRO A 307 -4.15 14.43 1.51
N SER A 308 -3.63 13.24 1.35
CA SER A 308 -3.48 12.24 2.42
C SER A 308 -2.67 12.81 3.60
N VAL A 309 -3.19 12.64 4.83
CA VAL A 309 -2.60 13.23 6.05
C VAL A 309 -2.01 12.18 6.99
N TRP A 310 -1.80 10.98 6.50
CA TRP A 310 -1.12 9.89 7.18
C TRP A 310 0.03 9.32 6.33
N TYR A 311 0.80 8.41 6.89
CA TYR A 311 1.88 7.76 6.16
C TYR A 311 1.35 6.77 5.13
N GLU A 312 1.24 7.20 3.87
CA GLU A 312 1.05 6.30 2.72
C GLU A 312 2.41 5.80 2.27
N GLY A 313 2.57 4.48 2.17
CA GLY A 313 3.86 3.88 1.82
C GLY A 313 4.25 4.06 0.35
N ALA A 314 3.32 3.88 -0.58
CA ALA A 314 3.47 4.13 -2.03
C ALA A 314 2.08 4.15 -2.67
N PRO A 315 1.44 5.32 -2.81
CA PRO A 315 0.13 5.43 -3.42
C PRO A 315 0.22 5.11 -4.92
N LEU A 316 -0.59 4.14 -5.39
CA LEU A 316 -0.58 3.71 -6.78
C LEU A 316 -1.28 4.71 -7.71
N THR A 317 -2.27 5.44 -7.21
CA THR A 317 -3.09 6.39 -7.97
C THR A 317 -2.27 7.49 -8.64
N ILE A 318 -1.23 8.01 -7.96
CA ILE A 318 -0.42 9.11 -8.50
C ILE A 318 0.32 8.68 -9.76
N PRO A 319 1.16 7.63 -9.76
CA PRO A 319 1.82 7.19 -10.99
C PRO A 319 0.83 6.66 -12.04
N GLU A 320 -0.34 6.11 -11.67
CA GLU A 320 -1.39 5.71 -12.61
C GLU A 320 -1.90 6.92 -13.42
N VAL A 321 -2.23 8.05 -12.76
CA VAL A 321 -2.75 9.22 -13.46
C VAL A 321 -1.64 10.03 -14.17
N MET A 322 -0.46 10.14 -13.56
CA MET A 322 0.67 10.80 -14.21
C MET A 322 1.15 10.03 -15.44
N GLY A 323 1.41 8.76 -15.31
CA GLY A 323 1.95 7.94 -16.39
C GLY A 323 0.91 7.57 -17.45
N GLY A 324 -0.34 7.31 -17.04
CA GLY A 324 -1.40 6.93 -17.97
C GLY A 324 -2.06 8.08 -18.70
N TYR A 325 -2.07 9.28 -18.10
CA TYR A 325 -2.86 10.40 -18.60
C TYR A 325 -2.09 11.72 -18.66
N CYS A 326 -0.84 11.73 -18.27
CA CYS A 326 0.00 12.92 -18.11
C CYS A 326 -0.67 14.03 -17.25
N LEU A 327 -1.49 13.62 -16.26
CA LEU A 327 -2.22 14.55 -15.39
C LEU A 327 -1.31 15.05 -14.27
N PRO A 328 -1.10 16.39 -14.11
CA PRO A 328 -0.37 16.95 -12.98
C PRO A 328 -1.03 16.65 -11.64
N CYS A 329 -0.24 16.57 -10.57
CA CYS A 329 -0.72 16.26 -9.23
C CYS A 329 -0.36 17.36 -8.23
N ILE A 330 -1.27 17.61 -7.26
CA ILE A 330 -1.03 18.36 -6.04
C ILE A 330 -1.02 17.35 -4.90
N VAL A 331 0.10 17.20 -4.18
CA VAL A 331 0.24 16.16 -3.17
C VAL A 331 0.64 16.73 -1.81
N SER A 332 0.15 16.10 -0.74
CA SER A 332 0.56 16.38 0.64
C SER A 332 1.97 15.83 0.91
N ASP A 333 2.79 16.57 1.65
CA ASP A 333 4.11 16.12 2.13
C ASP A 333 4.04 15.01 3.20
N CYS A 334 2.86 14.73 3.75
CA CYS A 334 2.62 13.69 4.76
C CYS A 334 2.69 12.25 4.22
N SER A 335 2.83 12.07 2.91
CA SER A 335 2.74 10.75 2.27
C SER A 335 3.85 10.53 1.23
N ALA A 336 4.08 9.26 0.86
CA ALA A 336 4.99 8.93 -0.24
C ALA A 336 4.54 9.48 -1.60
N GLY A 337 3.39 10.14 -1.67
CA GLY A 337 2.98 10.90 -2.86
C GLY A 337 4.02 11.91 -3.28
N ARG A 338 4.71 12.52 -2.32
CA ARG A 338 5.80 13.48 -2.58
C ARG A 338 7.01 12.89 -3.32
N ASP A 339 7.24 11.60 -3.21
CA ASP A 339 8.36 10.92 -3.88
C ASP A 339 8.17 10.84 -5.41
N TYR A 340 6.94 11.07 -5.91
CA TYR A 340 6.64 11.13 -7.35
C TYR A 340 6.74 12.55 -7.92
N ILE A 341 6.78 13.57 -7.05
CA ILE A 341 6.69 14.97 -7.45
C ILE A 341 8.04 15.68 -7.27
N GLU A 342 8.50 16.26 -8.36
CA GLU A 342 9.51 17.30 -8.36
C GLU A 342 8.78 18.65 -8.48
N GLN A 343 8.97 19.49 -7.44
CA GLN A 343 8.24 20.74 -7.26
C GLN A 343 8.33 21.66 -8.49
N GLU A 344 7.20 22.10 -9.05
CA GLU A 344 7.07 22.94 -10.23
C GLU A 344 7.67 22.37 -11.53
N TYR A 345 8.05 21.08 -11.49
CA TYR A 345 8.52 20.37 -12.68
C TYR A 345 7.44 19.43 -13.23
N ASN A 346 6.82 18.61 -12.37
CA ASN A 346 5.78 17.67 -12.78
C ASN A 346 4.53 17.70 -11.87
N GLY A 347 4.51 18.58 -10.87
CA GLY A 347 3.41 18.72 -9.92
C GLY A 347 3.75 19.70 -8.80
N LEU A 348 2.88 19.76 -7.78
CA LEU A 348 3.08 20.60 -6.61
C LEU A 348 3.00 19.75 -5.32
N VAL A 349 3.92 20.02 -4.39
CA VAL A 349 3.88 19.50 -3.03
C VAL A 349 3.47 20.63 -2.10
N TYR A 350 2.52 20.38 -1.21
CA TYR A 350 2.09 21.33 -0.19
C TYR A 350 2.25 20.79 1.21
N SER A 351 2.32 21.66 2.22
CA SER A 351 2.39 21.26 3.63
C SER A 351 1.06 20.63 4.06
N GLY A 352 1.09 19.35 4.37
CA GLY A 352 -0.08 18.55 4.73
C GLY A 352 -0.80 19.06 5.97
N LYS A 353 -2.11 18.76 6.10
CA LYS A 353 -3.02 19.27 7.14
C LYS A 353 -3.21 20.80 7.15
N ASN A 354 -2.80 21.47 6.10
CA ASN A 354 -2.93 22.91 5.94
C ASN A 354 -3.83 23.22 4.74
N VAL A 355 -5.06 23.63 4.99
CA VAL A 355 -6.04 23.96 3.93
C VAL A 355 -5.61 25.19 3.14
N GLU A 356 -4.98 26.17 3.80
CA GLU A 356 -4.46 27.38 3.18
C GLU A 356 -3.38 27.03 2.13
N ALA A 357 -2.41 26.19 2.50
CA ALA A 357 -1.35 25.76 1.60
C ALA A 357 -1.89 24.89 0.43
N LEU A 358 -2.94 24.11 0.66
CA LEU A 358 -3.63 23.40 -0.42
C LEU A 358 -4.36 24.40 -1.35
N CYS A 359 -5.07 25.37 -0.80
CA CYS A 359 -5.77 26.41 -1.55
C CYS A 359 -4.79 27.22 -2.42
N GLU A 360 -3.64 27.62 -1.87
CA GLU A 360 -2.56 28.30 -2.61
C GLU A 360 -2.06 27.44 -3.78
N SER A 361 -1.86 26.13 -3.54
CA SER A 361 -1.44 25.21 -4.60
C SER A 361 -2.49 25.03 -5.69
N ILE A 362 -3.78 25.01 -5.33
CA ILE A 362 -4.90 25.01 -6.29
C ILE A 362 -4.92 26.31 -7.08
N CYS A 363 -4.82 27.47 -6.42
CA CYS A 363 -4.77 28.79 -7.11
C CYS A 363 -3.59 28.90 -8.08
N ARG A 364 -2.42 28.33 -7.73
CA ARG A 364 -1.27 28.27 -8.65
C ARG A 364 -1.55 27.38 -9.87
N MET A 365 -2.29 26.29 -9.70
CA MET A 365 -2.72 25.43 -10.81
C MET A 365 -3.77 26.07 -11.72
N GLU A 366 -4.36 27.22 -11.36
CA GLU A 366 -5.25 27.99 -12.27
C GLU A 366 -4.46 28.70 -13.36
N ASN A 367 -3.13 28.81 -13.26
CA ASN A 367 -2.27 29.28 -14.34
C ASN A 367 -2.10 28.19 -15.42
N ASP A 368 -2.66 28.44 -16.61
CA ASP A 368 -2.63 27.50 -17.73
C ASP A 368 -1.20 27.21 -18.23
N GLU A 369 -0.29 28.22 -18.23
CA GLU A 369 1.11 28.06 -18.64
C GLU A 369 1.84 27.08 -17.70
N LEU A 370 1.60 27.19 -16.39
CA LEU A 370 2.15 26.25 -15.41
C LEU A 370 1.65 24.83 -15.69
N VAL A 371 0.34 24.65 -15.89
CA VAL A 371 -0.26 23.32 -16.14
C VAL A 371 0.31 22.70 -17.42
N ILE A 372 0.42 23.48 -18.51
CA ILE A 372 1.02 23.03 -19.78
C ILE A 372 2.48 22.58 -19.56
N LYS A 373 3.27 23.39 -18.83
CA LYS A 373 4.66 23.05 -18.49
C LYS A 373 4.76 21.74 -17.71
N LEU A 374 3.99 21.59 -16.63
CA LEU A 374 4.00 20.39 -15.79
C LEU A 374 3.60 19.16 -16.61
N GLN A 375 2.55 19.26 -17.40
CA GLN A 375 2.06 18.19 -18.25
C GLN A 375 3.06 17.76 -19.31
N SER A 376 3.69 18.72 -20.01
CA SER A 376 4.72 18.45 -21.01
C SER A 376 5.93 17.71 -20.39
N ASN A 377 6.33 18.09 -19.17
CA ASN A 377 7.41 17.42 -18.47
C ASN A 377 7.03 15.98 -18.08
N ILE A 378 5.78 15.75 -17.61
CA ILE A 378 5.29 14.39 -17.32
C ILE A 378 5.31 13.54 -18.60
N GLU A 379 4.74 14.06 -19.69
CA GLU A 379 4.66 13.33 -20.95
C GLU A 379 6.04 12.90 -21.44
N LYS A 380 7.02 13.80 -21.37
CA LYS A 380 8.36 13.61 -21.90
C LYS A 380 9.28 12.80 -21.00
N TYR A 381 9.17 12.95 -19.68
CA TYR A 381 10.19 12.45 -18.74
C TYR A 381 9.66 11.45 -17.69
N PHE A 382 8.35 11.19 -17.64
CA PHE A 382 7.86 10.19 -16.70
C PHE A 382 8.34 8.79 -17.10
N ASN A 383 9.14 8.18 -16.24
CA ASN A 383 9.72 6.86 -16.49
C ASN A 383 8.70 5.74 -16.20
N ARG A 384 7.93 5.34 -17.23
CA ARG A 384 6.93 4.26 -17.14
C ARG A 384 7.55 2.89 -16.91
N GLU A 385 8.72 2.63 -17.51
CA GLU A 385 9.45 1.38 -17.38
C GLU A 385 9.76 1.05 -15.92
N LYS A 386 10.11 2.07 -15.10
CA LYS A 386 10.36 1.91 -13.65
C LYS A 386 9.22 1.22 -12.91
N TYR A 387 7.99 1.33 -13.41
CA TYR A 387 6.76 0.80 -12.80
C TYR A 387 6.23 -0.43 -13.54
N SER A 388 6.94 -0.95 -14.54
CA SER A 388 6.54 -2.16 -15.25
C SER A 388 6.72 -3.42 -14.40
N SER A 389 5.96 -4.46 -14.69
CA SER A 389 6.11 -5.78 -14.06
C SER A 389 7.48 -6.37 -14.35
N GLU A 390 8.01 -6.19 -15.56
CA GLU A 390 9.33 -6.70 -15.97
C GLU A 390 10.44 -6.06 -15.13
N HIS A 391 10.41 -4.73 -14.95
CA HIS A 391 11.38 -4.05 -14.10
C HIS A 391 11.28 -4.52 -12.64
N HIS A 392 10.05 -4.65 -12.14
CA HIS A 392 9.80 -5.14 -10.78
C HIS A 392 10.34 -6.56 -10.57
N VAL A 393 10.02 -7.49 -11.47
CA VAL A 393 10.52 -8.89 -11.40
C VAL A 393 12.03 -8.93 -11.48
N LYS A 394 12.65 -8.16 -12.38
CA LYS A 394 14.12 -8.05 -12.44
C LYS A 394 14.71 -7.65 -11.10
N LYS A 395 14.13 -6.63 -10.43
CA LYS A 395 14.56 -6.19 -9.10
C LYS A 395 14.32 -7.23 -8.01
N LEU A 396 13.21 -7.97 -8.07
CA LEU A 396 12.95 -9.09 -7.17
C LEU A 396 13.98 -10.20 -7.34
N MET A 397 14.28 -10.61 -8.57
CA MET A 397 15.26 -11.66 -8.85
C MET A 397 16.67 -11.27 -8.37
N GLU A 398 17.13 -10.04 -8.66
CA GLU A 398 18.40 -9.50 -8.12
C GLU A 398 18.43 -9.56 -6.59
N CYS A 399 17.31 -9.23 -5.93
CA CYS A 399 17.16 -9.28 -4.47
C CYS A 399 17.23 -10.72 -3.95
N TYR A 400 16.51 -11.65 -4.55
CA TYR A 400 16.47 -13.05 -4.12
C TYR A 400 17.83 -13.75 -4.32
N GLU A 401 18.51 -13.48 -5.44
CA GLU A 401 19.87 -14.00 -5.69
C GLU A 401 20.84 -13.52 -4.61
N ARG A 402 20.78 -12.24 -4.28
CA ARG A 402 21.55 -11.68 -3.17
C ARG A 402 21.21 -12.35 -1.84
N MET A 403 19.91 -12.55 -1.55
CA MET A 403 19.47 -13.23 -0.33
C MET A 403 20.05 -14.65 -0.23
N LEU A 404 20.04 -15.42 -1.31
CA LEU A 404 20.56 -16.81 -1.31
C LEU A 404 22.08 -16.89 -1.31
N SER A 405 22.80 -15.88 -1.81
CA SER A 405 24.27 -15.83 -1.82
C SER A 405 24.91 -15.36 -0.53
N GLU A 406 24.19 -14.60 0.29
CA GLU A 406 24.67 -14.11 1.58
C GLU A 406 24.49 -15.19 2.67
N GLU A 407 25.55 -15.53 3.42
CA GLU A 407 25.52 -16.45 4.57
C GLU A 407 24.86 -15.83 5.81
#